data_83870a80e60c12d19e959be74061ea0b
#
_entry.id   83870a80e60c12d19e959be74061ea0b
#
_cell.length_a   1.000
_cell.length_b   1.000
_cell.length_c   1.000
_cell.angle_alpha   90.00
_cell.angle_beta   90.00
_cell.angle_gamma   90.00
#
_symmetry.space_group_name_H-M   'P 1'
#
loop_
_entity.id
_entity.type
_entity.pdbx_description
1 polymer ?
#
loop_
_entity_poly.entity_id
_entity_poly.type
_entity_poly.pdbx_seq_one_letter_code
_entity_poly.pdbx_strand_id
1 'polypeptide(L)'
;MIESFAELFEQSQIHLTKLKPGSIVMGTVVEVRNDVVVINAGLKSEGIVPIEQFRNDDGTLTVAVGDEVKVALDSLENGFGETVLSREKAKRAMVWDELEEALEANATITGRISGKVKGGFTVDIKDVRAFLPGSLVDVRPVRDPGYLEGKELEFKLIKLDRKRNNVVVSRRAVVESEHSEEREQLMDKLQEGVVLKGVVKNLTDYGAFVDLGGIDGLLHITDMAWKRVRHPSEVVEVGQELDVRVLK
;
A
#
# COMPACT_ATOMS: atom_id res chain seq x y z
N MET A 1 -16.79 -3.76 45.38
CA MET A 1 -18.12 -3.28 44.94
C MET A 1 -18.69 -4.44 44.15
N ILE A 2 -19.83 -4.98 44.59
CA ILE A 2 -20.50 -6.10 43.93
C ILE A 2 -21.32 -5.44 42.84
N GLU A 3 -20.91 -5.59 41.58
CA GLU A 3 -21.74 -5.20 40.43
C GLU A 3 -23.07 -5.95 40.51
N SER A 4 -24.17 -5.21 40.42
CA SER A 4 -25.49 -5.82 40.56
C SER A 4 -25.76 -6.73 39.34
N PHE A 5 -26.45 -7.86 39.57
CA PHE A 5 -26.86 -8.78 38.49
C PHE A 5 -27.61 -8.04 37.35
N ALA A 6 -28.33 -6.98 37.69
CA ALA A 6 -29.03 -6.16 36.70
C ALA A 6 -28.06 -5.41 35.76
N GLU A 7 -26.96 -4.86 36.29
CA GLU A 7 -25.92 -4.19 35.49
C GLU A 7 -25.17 -5.16 34.57
N LEU A 8 -24.82 -6.34 35.06
CA LEU A 8 -24.20 -7.39 34.28
C LEU A 8 -25.14 -7.92 33.18
N PHE A 9 -26.44 -8.02 33.49
CA PHE A 9 -27.45 -8.45 32.52
C PHE A 9 -27.71 -7.39 31.44
N GLU A 10 -27.76 -6.12 31.80
CA GLU A 10 -27.87 -5.01 30.82
C GLU A 10 -26.61 -4.91 29.95
N GLN A 11 -25.43 -5.06 30.50
CA GLN A 11 -24.18 -5.09 29.73
C GLN A 11 -24.14 -6.27 28.75
N SER A 12 -24.60 -7.45 29.15
CA SER A 12 -24.68 -8.60 28.26
C SER A 12 -25.70 -8.43 27.15
N GLN A 13 -26.85 -7.78 27.43
CA GLN A 13 -27.87 -7.47 26.42
C GLN A 13 -27.41 -6.39 25.44
N ILE A 14 -26.68 -5.37 25.89
CA ILE A 14 -26.11 -4.33 25.03
C ILE A 14 -25.08 -4.93 24.05
N HIS A 15 -24.32 -5.92 24.49
CA HIS A 15 -23.35 -6.63 23.62
C HIS A 15 -24.06 -7.42 22.51
N LEU A 16 -25.14 -8.13 22.85
CA LEU A 16 -25.93 -8.93 21.91
C LEU A 16 -26.72 -8.07 20.91
N THR A 17 -27.18 -6.88 21.33
CA THR A 17 -28.02 -6.01 20.48
C THR A 17 -27.20 -5.27 19.40
N LYS A 18 -25.89 -5.19 19.53
CA LYS A 18 -24.98 -4.54 18.57
C LYS A 18 -24.46 -5.47 17.47
N LEU A 19 -24.67 -6.79 17.59
CA LEU A 19 -24.19 -7.76 16.63
C LEU A 19 -25.11 -7.82 15.42
N LYS A 20 -24.64 -7.27 14.32
CA LYS A 20 -25.29 -7.34 13.00
C LYS A 20 -24.55 -8.36 12.12
N PRO A 21 -25.22 -8.99 11.15
CA PRO A 21 -24.53 -9.76 10.12
C PRO A 21 -23.41 -8.90 9.49
N GLY A 22 -22.21 -9.47 9.39
CA GLY A 22 -21.00 -8.77 8.95
C GLY A 22 -20.12 -8.19 10.08
N SER A 23 -20.56 -8.20 11.34
CA SER A 23 -19.70 -7.78 12.47
C SER A 23 -18.56 -8.77 12.68
N ILE A 24 -17.36 -8.25 12.96
CA ILE A 24 -16.20 -9.05 13.36
C ILE A 24 -16.26 -9.26 14.87
N VAL A 25 -16.15 -10.51 15.31
CA VAL A 25 -16.12 -10.88 16.71
C VAL A 25 -14.89 -11.74 17.00
N MET A 26 -14.38 -11.62 18.21
CA MET A 26 -13.35 -12.54 18.72
C MET A 26 -14.06 -13.79 19.23
N GLY A 27 -13.58 -14.94 18.80
CA GLY A 27 -14.08 -16.21 19.27
C GLY A 27 -12.95 -17.15 19.68
N THR A 28 -13.20 -18.01 20.67
CA THR A 28 -12.27 -19.03 21.11
C THR A 28 -12.65 -20.37 20.48
N VAL A 29 -11.68 -21.07 19.93
CA VAL A 29 -11.88 -22.40 19.36
C VAL A 29 -12.14 -23.41 20.49
N VAL A 30 -13.32 -24.01 20.46
CA VAL A 30 -13.75 -25.02 21.48
C VAL A 30 -13.43 -26.41 21.02
N GLU A 31 -13.69 -26.71 19.75
CA GLU A 31 -13.52 -28.05 19.19
C GLU A 31 -13.13 -27.97 17.72
N VAL A 32 -12.26 -28.88 17.29
CA VAL A 32 -11.91 -29.05 15.87
C VAL A 32 -12.42 -30.42 15.43
N ARG A 33 -13.40 -30.44 14.53
CA ARG A 33 -13.98 -31.63 13.91
C ARG A 33 -13.40 -31.84 12.51
N ASN A 34 -13.77 -32.96 11.88
CA ASN A 34 -13.24 -33.31 10.55
C ASN A 34 -13.58 -32.27 9.45
N ASP A 35 -14.77 -31.66 9.52
CA ASP A 35 -15.30 -30.78 8.49
C ASP A 35 -15.48 -29.34 8.97
N VAL A 36 -15.57 -29.12 10.29
CA VAL A 36 -15.89 -27.82 10.88
C VAL A 36 -15.06 -27.55 12.14
N VAL A 37 -14.84 -26.29 12.41
CA VAL A 37 -14.28 -25.76 13.66
C VAL A 37 -15.39 -25.09 14.44
N VAL A 38 -15.57 -25.50 15.68
CA VAL A 38 -16.55 -24.95 16.61
C VAL A 38 -15.93 -23.81 17.41
N ILE A 39 -16.55 -22.65 17.39
CA ILE A 39 -16.01 -21.41 17.96
C ILE A 39 -17.04 -20.82 18.91
N ASN A 40 -16.62 -20.54 20.13
CA ASN A 40 -17.40 -19.76 21.09
C ASN A 40 -17.09 -18.26 20.90
N ALA A 41 -18.02 -17.54 20.34
CA ALA A 41 -17.91 -16.09 20.11
C ALA A 41 -18.74 -15.26 21.12
N GLY A 42 -19.10 -15.85 22.28
CA GLY A 42 -19.94 -15.19 23.29
C GLY A 42 -21.39 -14.96 22.85
N LEU A 43 -21.85 -15.73 21.85
CA LEU A 43 -23.21 -15.71 21.33
C LEU A 43 -24.10 -16.73 22.06
N LYS A 44 -25.39 -16.73 21.76
CA LYS A 44 -26.33 -17.70 22.37
C LYS A 44 -26.02 -19.15 22.02
N SER A 45 -25.48 -19.38 20.83
CA SER A 45 -25.06 -20.69 20.34
C SER A 45 -23.59 -20.63 19.88
N GLU A 46 -22.93 -21.78 19.95
CA GLU A 46 -21.61 -21.93 19.38
C GLU A 46 -21.69 -21.72 17.86
N GLY A 47 -20.70 -21.04 17.32
CA GLY A 47 -20.59 -20.80 15.90
C GLY A 47 -19.78 -21.89 15.21
N ILE A 48 -20.19 -22.22 13.99
CA ILE A 48 -19.47 -23.16 13.13
C ILE A 48 -18.80 -22.45 11.97
N VAL A 49 -17.56 -22.86 11.69
CA VAL A 49 -16.78 -22.39 10.53
C VAL A 49 -16.24 -23.61 9.78
N PRO A 50 -16.36 -23.69 8.46
CA PRO A 50 -15.75 -24.76 7.68
C PRO A 50 -14.25 -24.87 7.92
N ILE A 51 -13.74 -26.09 8.10
CA ILE A 51 -12.33 -26.34 8.41
C ILE A 51 -11.39 -25.86 7.31
N GLU A 52 -11.90 -25.81 6.06
CA GLU A 52 -11.15 -25.34 4.90
C GLU A 52 -10.64 -23.90 5.05
N GLN A 53 -11.40 -23.06 5.78
CA GLN A 53 -11.00 -21.67 6.04
C GLN A 53 -9.82 -21.55 7.04
N PHE A 54 -9.41 -22.65 7.67
CA PHE A 54 -8.31 -22.76 8.60
C PHE A 54 -7.12 -23.56 8.05
N ARG A 55 -7.18 -23.98 6.79
CA ARG A 55 -6.08 -24.63 6.09
C ARG A 55 -5.24 -23.61 5.34
N ASN A 56 -3.92 -23.79 5.40
CA ASN A 56 -2.99 -23.11 4.49
C ASN A 56 -2.98 -23.81 3.14
N ASP A 57 -2.30 -23.20 2.17
CA ASP A 57 -2.06 -23.76 0.83
C ASP A 57 -1.38 -25.13 0.88
N ASP A 58 -0.58 -25.39 1.92
CA ASP A 58 0.07 -26.69 2.21
C ASP A 58 -0.88 -27.73 2.84
N GLY A 59 -2.16 -27.42 3.06
CA GLY A 59 -3.14 -28.28 3.68
C GLY A 59 -3.02 -28.43 5.20
N THR A 60 -2.07 -27.76 5.84
CA THR A 60 -1.88 -27.78 7.29
C THR A 60 -2.92 -26.90 8.00
N LEU A 61 -3.45 -27.41 9.12
CA LEU A 61 -4.36 -26.64 9.98
C LEU A 61 -3.58 -25.56 10.75
N THR A 62 -4.11 -24.33 10.70
CA THR A 62 -3.51 -23.16 11.39
C THR A 62 -4.14 -22.87 12.73
N VAL A 63 -4.95 -23.75 13.26
CA VAL A 63 -5.72 -23.49 14.50
C VAL A 63 -5.75 -24.71 15.39
N ALA A 64 -5.66 -24.49 16.70
CA ALA A 64 -5.78 -25.46 17.75
C ALA A 64 -6.93 -25.10 18.70
N VAL A 65 -7.37 -26.11 19.51
CA VAL A 65 -8.36 -25.88 20.55
C VAL A 65 -7.80 -24.91 21.59
N GLY A 66 -8.55 -23.87 21.91
CA GLY A 66 -8.15 -22.81 22.85
C GLY A 66 -7.60 -21.55 22.16
N ASP A 67 -7.38 -21.57 20.85
CA ASP A 67 -6.91 -20.38 20.12
C ASP A 67 -8.01 -19.33 19.99
N GLU A 68 -7.62 -18.07 20.11
CA GLU A 68 -8.49 -16.93 19.82
C GLU A 68 -8.41 -16.57 18.35
N VAL A 69 -9.56 -16.53 17.68
CA VAL A 69 -9.67 -16.24 16.26
C VAL A 69 -10.69 -15.15 15.99
N LYS A 70 -10.37 -14.25 15.05
CA LYS A 70 -11.33 -13.25 14.55
C LYS A 70 -12.20 -13.89 13.49
N VAL A 71 -13.52 -13.80 13.66
CA VAL A 71 -14.52 -14.34 12.75
C VAL A 71 -15.61 -13.31 12.49
N ALA A 72 -16.17 -13.31 11.28
CA ALA A 72 -17.30 -12.48 10.94
C ALA A 72 -18.59 -13.26 11.15
N LEU A 73 -19.59 -12.59 11.71
CA LEU A 73 -20.93 -13.14 11.87
C LEU A 73 -21.61 -13.14 10.50
N ASP A 74 -21.87 -14.29 9.94
CA ASP A 74 -22.57 -14.41 8.66
C ASP A 74 -24.09 -14.46 8.86
N SER A 75 -24.53 -15.33 9.75
CA SER A 75 -25.94 -15.44 10.14
C SER A 75 -26.03 -15.77 11.62
N LEU A 76 -26.97 -15.12 12.31
CA LEU A 76 -27.25 -15.37 13.72
C LEU A 76 -27.83 -16.75 13.96
N GLU A 77 -28.56 -17.26 12.98
CA GLU A 77 -29.24 -18.55 13.09
C GLU A 77 -29.42 -19.15 11.69
N ASN A 78 -28.96 -20.37 11.51
CA ASN A 78 -29.33 -21.18 10.34
C ASN A 78 -30.61 -21.97 10.64
N GLY A 79 -31.14 -22.71 9.68
CA GLY A 79 -32.33 -23.51 9.85
C GLY A 79 -32.26 -24.60 10.94
N PHE A 80 -31.07 -24.79 11.55
CA PHE A 80 -30.77 -25.74 12.61
C PHE A 80 -30.49 -25.08 13.97
N GLY A 81 -30.64 -23.75 14.08
CA GLY A 81 -30.38 -23.00 15.32
C GLY A 81 -28.89 -22.73 15.62
N GLU A 82 -28.02 -22.96 14.65
CA GLU A 82 -26.57 -22.74 14.82
C GLU A 82 -26.17 -21.39 14.26
N THR A 83 -25.20 -20.74 14.90
CA THR A 83 -24.61 -19.49 14.40
C THR A 83 -23.58 -19.80 13.31
N VAL A 84 -23.74 -19.19 12.14
CA VAL A 84 -22.78 -19.33 11.03
C VAL A 84 -21.75 -18.21 11.12
N LEU A 85 -20.49 -18.61 11.25
CA LEU A 85 -19.34 -17.72 11.29
C LEU A 85 -18.48 -17.93 10.05
N SER A 86 -17.74 -16.88 9.64
CA SER A 86 -16.79 -16.94 8.52
C SER A 86 -15.48 -16.28 8.87
N ARG A 87 -14.39 -17.04 8.81
CA ARG A 87 -13.03 -16.52 8.97
C ARG A 87 -12.57 -15.75 7.73
N GLU A 88 -12.94 -16.23 6.56
CA GLU A 88 -12.59 -15.58 5.30
C GLU A 88 -13.18 -14.16 5.20
N LYS A 89 -14.45 -13.99 5.57
CA LYS A 89 -15.09 -12.67 5.62
C LYS A 89 -14.42 -11.76 6.65
N ALA A 90 -14.00 -12.30 7.80
CA ALA A 90 -13.29 -11.54 8.82
C ALA A 90 -11.91 -11.11 8.32
N LYS A 91 -11.13 -12.03 7.73
CA LYS A 91 -9.83 -11.69 7.13
C LYS A 91 -9.97 -10.58 6.08
N ARG A 92 -10.93 -10.74 5.18
CA ARG A 92 -11.17 -9.76 4.13
C ARG A 92 -11.56 -8.39 4.71
N ALA A 93 -12.44 -8.34 5.71
CA ALA A 93 -12.83 -7.11 6.36
C ALA A 93 -11.66 -6.42 7.08
N MET A 94 -10.78 -7.19 7.73
CA MET A 94 -9.56 -6.65 8.36
C MET A 94 -8.60 -6.03 7.34
N VAL A 95 -8.41 -6.70 6.18
CA VAL A 95 -7.58 -6.14 5.12
C VAL A 95 -8.18 -4.83 4.60
N TRP A 96 -9.49 -4.72 4.51
CA TRP A 96 -10.15 -3.47 4.13
C TRP A 96 -9.94 -2.35 5.15
N ASP A 97 -10.03 -2.66 6.45
CA ASP A 97 -9.77 -1.71 7.53
C ASP A 97 -8.30 -1.24 7.51
N GLU A 98 -7.35 -2.15 7.32
CA GLU A 98 -5.92 -1.81 7.11
C GLU A 98 -5.70 -0.92 5.88
N LEU A 99 -6.41 -1.17 4.78
CA LEU A 99 -6.33 -0.35 3.57
C LEU A 99 -6.94 1.05 3.78
N GLU A 100 -8.02 1.16 4.57
CA GLU A 100 -8.59 2.46 4.95
C GLU A 100 -7.61 3.27 5.79
N GLU A 101 -6.99 2.66 6.80
CA GLU A 101 -5.95 3.30 7.63
C GLU A 101 -4.72 3.73 6.79
N ALA A 102 -4.28 2.87 5.86
CA ALA A 102 -3.17 3.19 4.97
C ALA A 102 -3.50 4.34 4.00
N LEU A 103 -4.75 4.44 3.54
CA LEU A 103 -5.21 5.56 2.72
C LEU A 103 -5.22 6.88 3.50
N GLU A 104 -5.72 6.88 4.75
CA GLU A 104 -5.75 8.07 5.61
C GLU A 104 -4.34 8.53 6.00
N ALA A 105 -3.45 7.57 6.29
CA ALA A 105 -2.06 7.84 6.63
C ALA A 105 -1.17 8.16 5.41
N ASN A 106 -1.70 8.05 4.18
CA ASN A 106 -0.91 8.09 2.93
C ASN A 106 0.28 7.10 2.95
N ALA A 107 0.12 5.98 3.63
CA ALA A 107 1.16 4.98 3.77
C ALA A 107 1.36 4.16 2.49
N THR A 108 2.57 3.65 2.31
CA THR A 108 2.88 2.70 1.25
C THR A 108 2.44 1.30 1.63
N ILE A 109 1.92 0.56 0.67
CA ILE A 109 1.53 -0.84 0.83
C ILE A 109 2.24 -1.69 -0.22
N THR A 110 2.66 -2.88 0.18
CA THR A 110 3.25 -3.88 -0.73
C THR A 110 2.16 -4.68 -1.44
N GLY A 111 2.33 -4.88 -2.73
CA GLY A 111 1.45 -5.70 -3.53
C GLY A 111 2.20 -6.38 -4.68
N ARG A 112 1.61 -7.44 -5.22
CA ARG A 112 2.17 -8.18 -6.35
C ARG A 112 1.33 -7.95 -7.60
N ILE A 113 1.99 -7.61 -8.70
CA ILE A 113 1.31 -7.47 -10.00
C ILE A 113 0.99 -8.86 -10.53
N SER A 114 -0.30 -9.20 -10.63
CA SER A 114 -0.77 -10.52 -11.05
C SER A 114 -1.05 -10.63 -12.55
N GLY A 115 -1.34 -9.52 -13.22
CA GLY A 115 -1.55 -9.58 -14.67
C GLY A 115 -1.99 -8.26 -15.29
N LYS A 116 -2.00 -8.25 -16.64
CA LYS A 116 -2.40 -7.10 -17.45
C LYS A 116 -3.90 -7.13 -17.74
N VAL A 117 -4.56 -6.00 -17.59
CA VAL A 117 -5.98 -5.79 -17.93
C VAL A 117 -6.14 -4.60 -18.88
N LYS A 118 -7.34 -4.41 -19.42
CA LYS A 118 -7.62 -3.27 -20.29
C LYS A 118 -7.45 -1.95 -19.53
N GLY A 119 -6.42 -1.19 -19.89
CA GLY A 119 -6.13 0.13 -19.28
C GLY A 119 -5.19 0.13 -18.09
N GLY A 120 -4.64 -1.02 -17.68
CA GLY A 120 -3.73 -1.11 -16.55
C GLY A 120 -3.35 -2.52 -16.14
N PHE A 121 -3.15 -2.71 -14.84
CA PHE A 121 -2.74 -3.98 -14.24
C PHE A 121 -3.60 -4.30 -13.04
N THR A 122 -3.68 -5.58 -12.73
CA THR A 122 -4.23 -6.07 -11.47
C THR A 122 -3.08 -6.28 -10.49
N VAL A 123 -3.23 -5.76 -9.30
CA VAL A 123 -2.28 -5.92 -8.18
C VAL A 123 -3.00 -6.66 -7.07
N ASP A 124 -2.41 -7.75 -6.63
CA ASP A 124 -2.91 -8.51 -5.49
C ASP A 124 -2.23 -7.97 -4.21
N ILE A 125 -3.05 -7.43 -3.31
CA ILE A 125 -2.63 -6.90 -2.02
C ILE A 125 -3.24 -7.79 -0.96
N LYS A 126 -2.46 -8.71 -0.42
CA LYS A 126 -2.97 -9.79 0.46
C LYS A 126 -4.12 -10.53 -0.28
N ASP A 127 -5.34 -10.47 0.25
CA ASP A 127 -6.53 -11.14 -0.29
C ASP A 127 -7.46 -10.19 -1.11
N VAL A 128 -7.01 -8.96 -1.39
CA VAL A 128 -7.80 -7.95 -2.13
C VAL A 128 -7.14 -7.61 -3.46
N ARG A 129 -7.93 -7.61 -4.53
CA ARG A 129 -7.48 -7.19 -5.86
C ARG A 129 -7.62 -5.69 -6.03
N ALA A 130 -6.52 -5.02 -6.36
CA ALA A 130 -6.45 -3.61 -6.67
C ALA A 130 -6.21 -3.39 -8.17
N PHE A 131 -6.66 -2.26 -8.67
CA PHE A 131 -6.43 -1.83 -10.04
C PHE A 131 -5.32 -0.76 -10.07
N LEU A 132 -4.32 -0.97 -10.91
CA LEU A 132 -3.25 -0.05 -11.20
C LEU A 132 -3.44 0.51 -12.62
N PRO A 133 -3.91 1.74 -12.81
CA PRO A 133 -4.02 2.37 -14.12
C PRO A 133 -2.64 2.47 -14.80
N GLY A 134 -2.59 2.28 -16.12
CA GLY A 134 -1.33 2.35 -16.88
C GLY A 134 -0.60 3.70 -16.77
N SER A 135 -1.33 4.80 -16.56
CA SER A 135 -0.78 6.14 -16.31
C SER A 135 -0.15 6.32 -14.93
N LEU A 136 -0.44 5.42 -13.97
CA LEU A 136 0.01 5.47 -12.59
C LEU A 136 1.08 4.41 -12.26
N VAL A 137 1.55 3.69 -13.27
CA VAL A 137 2.60 2.66 -13.12
C VAL A 137 3.95 3.29 -12.85
N ASP A 138 4.30 4.35 -13.58
CA ASP A 138 5.60 5.01 -13.47
C ASP A 138 5.49 6.49 -13.86
N VAL A 139 6.52 7.28 -13.51
CA VAL A 139 6.63 8.70 -13.89
C VAL A 139 6.78 8.84 -15.42
N ARG A 140 7.49 7.91 -16.06
CA ARG A 140 7.63 7.83 -17.52
C ARG A 140 6.66 6.80 -18.10
N PRO A 141 6.05 7.08 -19.26
CA PRO A 141 5.17 6.10 -19.90
C PRO A 141 5.96 4.84 -20.24
N VAL A 142 5.63 3.75 -19.56
CA VAL A 142 6.29 2.45 -19.76
C VAL A 142 5.69 1.79 -21.01
N ARG A 143 6.53 1.56 -22.04
CA ARG A 143 6.11 0.91 -23.30
C ARG A 143 5.82 -0.58 -23.11
N ASP A 144 6.59 -1.24 -22.27
CA ASP A 144 6.44 -2.67 -22.00
C ASP A 144 6.59 -2.98 -20.51
N PRO A 145 5.48 -3.04 -19.76
CA PRO A 145 5.50 -3.27 -18.32
C PRO A 145 5.53 -4.76 -17.94
N GLY A 146 5.70 -5.67 -18.88
CA GLY A 146 5.78 -7.12 -18.65
C GLY A 146 6.87 -7.52 -17.64
N TYR A 147 7.93 -6.71 -17.52
CA TYR A 147 9.00 -6.94 -16.52
C TYR A 147 8.55 -6.71 -15.07
N LEU A 148 7.40 -6.11 -14.87
CA LEU A 148 6.83 -5.84 -13.54
C LEU A 148 5.89 -6.95 -13.07
N GLU A 149 5.42 -7.81 -13.98
CA GLU A 149 4.54 -8.93 -13.63
C GLU A 149 5.26 -9.92 -12.69
N GLY A 150 4.55 -10.33 -11.66
CA GLY A 150 5.07 -11.24 -10.65
C GLY A 150 5.99 -10.62 -9.59
N LYS A 151 6.34 -9.34 -9.71
CA LYS A 151 7.16 -8.64 -8.71
C LYS A 151 6.31 -8.06 -7.60
N GLU A 152 6.86 -8.11 -6.40
CA GLU A 152 6.35 -7.38 -5.25
C GLU A 152 6.91 -5.96 -5.29
N LEU A 153 6.02 -4.99 -5.29
CA LEU A 153 6.33 -3.57 -5.39
C LEU A 153 5.53 -2.78 -4.36
N GLU A 154 5.97 -1.58 -4.11
CA GLU A 154 5.28 -0.65 -3.23
C GLU A 154 4.33 0.24 -4.02
N PHE A 155 3.16 0.47 -3.44
CA PHE A 155 2.09 1.27 -4.02
C PHE A 155 1.51 2.21 -2.97
N LYS A 156 1.03 3.37 -3.41
CA LYS A 156 0.15 4.24 -2.63
C LYS A 156 -1.29 4.06 -3.06
N LEU A 157 -2.19 4.04 -2.09
CA LEU A 157 -3.63 4.02 -2.34
C LEU A 157 -4.09 5.39 -2.82
N ILE A 158 -4.89 5.42 -3.90
CA ILE A 158 -5.52 6.65 -4.40
C ILE A 158 -7.01 6.65 -4.08
N LYS A 159 -7.65 5.51 -4.25
CA LYS A 159 -9.09 5.37 -4.05
C LYS A 159 -9.43 4.01 -3.51
N LEU A 160 -10.34 4.02 -2.52
CA LEU A 160 -10.89 2.84 -1.90
C LEU A 160 -12.42 2.92 -1.96
N ASP A 161 -13.07 1.88 -2.50
CA ASP A 161 -14.53 1.75 -2.52
C ASP A 161 -14.92 0.35 -2.03
N ARG A 162 -15.20 0.26 -0.71
CA ARG A 162 -15.56 -1.01 -0.04
C ARG A 162 -16.85 -1.61 -0.59
N LYS A 163 -17.82 -0.76 -1.01
CA LYS A 163 -19.10 -1.25 -1.54
C LYS A 163 -18.97 -1.94 -2.89
N ARG A 164 -18.05 -1.45 -3.73
CA ARG A 164 -17.80 -1.98 -5.07
C ARG A 164 -16.60 -2.91 -5.14
N ASN A 165 -15.94 -3.19 -4.01
CA ASN A 165 -14.68 -3.93 -3.96
C ASN A 165 -13.64 -3.37 -4.95
N ASN A 166 -13.58 -2.03 -5.05
CA ASN A 166 -12.70 -1.37 -6.00
C ASN A 166 -11.60 -0.60 -5.26
N VAL A 167 -10.37 -1.03 -5.44
CA VAL A 167 -9.18 -0.40 -4.89
C VAL A 167 -8.34 0.10 -6.05
N VAL A 168 -7.95 1.37 -6.05
CA VAL A 168 -7.06 1.96 -7.06
C VAL A 168 -5.76 2.34 -6.40
N VAL A 169 -4.66 1.86 -6.98
CA VAL A 169 -3.30 2.08 -6.48
C VAL A 169 -2.43 2.80 -7.50
N SER A 170 -1.36 3.43 -7.03
CA SER A 170 -0.36 4.11 -7.83
C SER A 170 1.04 3.76 -7.34
N ARG A 171 1.89 3.30 -8.24
CA ARG A 171 3.33 3.19 -8.01
C ARG A 171 4.00 4.54 -8.28
N ARG A 172 3.52 5.27 -9.27
CA ARG A 172 4.04 6.60 -9.61
C ARG A 172 4.13 7.52 -8.38
N ALA A 173 3.10 7.52 -7.51
CA ALA A 173 3.07 8.33 -6.31
C ALA A 173 4.16 7.94 -5.28
N VAL A 174 4.58 6.67 -5.25
CA VAL A 174 5.71 6.21 -4.41
C VAL A 174 7.02 6.74 -5.00
N VAL A 175 7.27 6.49 -6.27
CA VAL A 175 8.49 6.95 -6.97
C VAL A 175 8.62 8.47 -6.92
N GLU A 176 7.54 9.22 -7.11
CA GLU A 176 7.54 10.69 -6.99
C GLU A 176 7.86 11.15 -5.55
N SER A 177 7.39 10.43 -4.53
CA SER A 177 7.72 10.78 -3.13
C SER A 177 9.18 10.47 -2.79
N GLU A 178 9.74 9.35 -3.25
CA GLU A 178 11.16 9.02 -3.11
C GLU A 178 12.05 10.07 -3.80
N HIS A 179 11.73 10.42 -5.04
CA HIS A 179 12.44 11.48 -5.75
C HIS A 179 12.28 12.87 -5.12
N SER A 180 11.14 13.15 -4.47
CA SER A 180 10.94 14.41 -3.74
C SER A 180 11.82 14.48 -2.49
N GLU A 181 11.91 13.39 -1.74
CA GLU A 181 12.77 13.31 -0.54
C GLU A 181 14.26 13.41 -0.92
N GLU A 182 14.69 12.71 -1.96
CA GLU A 182 16.07 12.84 -2.49
C GLU A 182 16.35 14.27 -2.95
N ARG A 183 15.38 14.90 -3.60
CA ARG A 183 15.48 16.28 -4.05
C ARG A 183 15.56 17.27 -2.89
N GLU A 184 14.77 17.10 -1.84
CA GLU A 184 14.84 17.93 -0.63
C GLU A 184 16.19 17.78 0.08
N GLN A 185 16.69 16.55 0.22
CA GLN A 185 18.02 16.30 0.81
C GLN A 185 19.16 16.90 -0.04
N LEU A 186 19.00 16.92 -1.36
CA LEU A 186 19.94 17.60 -2.25
C LEU A 186 19.83 19.12 -2.13
N MET A 187 18.61 19.67 -2.03
CA MET A 187 18.39 21.10 -1.83
C MET A 187 19.01 21.58 -0.52
N ASP A 188 18.91 20.83 0.56
CA ASP A 188 19.57 21.15 1.83
C ASP A 188 21.10 21.14 1.75
N LYS A 189 21.67 20.33 0.86
CA LYS A 189 23.12 20.29 0.57
C LYS A 189 23.56 21.36 -0.42
N LEU A 190 22.63 21.93 -1.22
CA LEU A 190 22.88 23.00 -2.17
C LEU A 190 22.95 24.35 -1.47
N GLN A 191 24.03 24.58 -0.71
CA GLN A 191 24.32 25.90 -0.14
C GLN A 191 25.18 26.71 -1.12
N GLU A 192 25.00 28.04 -1.09
CA GLU A 192 25.84 28.94 -1.88
C GLU A 192 27.34 28.69 -1.59
N GLY A 193 28.11 28.57 -2.66
CA GLY A 193 29.54 28.32 -2.58
C GLY A 193 30.02 26.89 -2.59
N VAL A 194 29.12 25.90 -2.48
CA VAL A 194 29.47 24.47 -2.56
C VAL A 194 29.81 24.10 -3.99
N VAL A 195 30.85 23.29 -4.17
CA VAL A 195 31.25 22.71 -5.45
C VAL A 195 30.71 21.30 -5.55
N LEU A 196 29.96 21.03 -6.62
CA LEU A 196 29.35 19.75 -6.90
C LEU A 196 29.71 19.26 -8.30
N LYS A 197 29.73 17.94 -8.46
CA LYS A 197 29.85 17.33 -9.78
C LYS A 197 28.50 17.26 -10.43
N GLY A 198 28.43 17.75 -11.67
CA GLY A 198 27.22 17.70 -12.48
C GLY A 198 27.52 17.19 -13.88
N VAL A 199 26.50 16.65 -14.53
CA VAL A 199 26.58 16.17 -15.92
C VAL A 199 25.78 17.09 -16.82
N VAL A 200 26.36 17.54 -17.92
CA VAL A 200 25.68 18.41 -18.90
C VAL A 200 24.57 17.61 -19.59
N LYS A 201 23.32 18.01 -19.38
CA LYS A 201 22.13 17.34 -19.91
C LYS A 201 21.69 17.91 -21.24
N ASN A 202 21.72 19.24 -21.37
CA ASN A 202 21.30 19.94 -22.57
C ASN A 202 22.03 21.30 -22.68
N LEU A 203 22.19 21.78 -23.92
CA LEU A 203 22.76 23.09 -24.24
C LEU A 203 21.70 23.99 -24.87
N THR A 204 21.67 25.25 -24.43
CA THR A 204 20.80 26.30 -24.97
C THR A 204 21.65 27.54 -25.31
N ASP A 205 21.13 28.50 -26.05
CA ASP A 205 21.86 29.71 -26.47
C ASP A 205 22.36 30.55 -25.27
N TYR A 206 21.69 30.46 -24.12
CA TYR A 206 21.99 31.27 -22.93
C TYR A 206 22.75 30.49 -21.84
N GLY A 207 22.92 29.17 -22.00
CA GLY A 207 23.62 28.36 -20.99
C GLY A 207 23.52 26.86 -21.19
N ALA A 208 24.09 26.12 -20.26
CA ALA A 208 24.02 24.65 -20.19
C ALA A 208 23.17 24.22 -19.00
N PHE A 209 22.29 23.26 -19.21
CA PHE A 209 21.59 22.58 -18.13
C PHE A 209 22.47 21.43 -17.63
N VAL A 210 22.77 21.48 -16.34
CA VAL A 210 23.63 20.51 -15.66
C VAL A 210 22.81 19.75 -14.63
N ASP A 211 22.77 18.44 -14.74
CA ASP A 211 22.14 17.56 -13.77
C ASP A 211 23.08 17.37 -12.56
N LEU A 212 22.63 17.77 -11.39
CA LEU A 212 23.36 17.70 -10.12
C LEU A 212 22.98 16.45 -9.29
N GLY A 213 22.39 15.44 -9.95
CA GLY A 213 21.93 14.22 -9.28
C GLY A 213 20.46 14.28 -8.88
N GLY A 214 19.59 14.82 -9.77
CA GLY A 214 18.13 14.92 -9.58
C GLY A 214 17.60 16.35 -9.57
N ILE A 215 18.47 17.35 -9.58
CA ILE A 215 18.15 18.78 -9.72
C ILE A 215 18.89 19.32 -10.93
N ASP A 216 18.18 19.96 -11.84
CA ASP A 216 18.77 20.60 -12.99
C ASP A 216 19.23 22.03 -12.62
N GLY A 217 20.52 22.28 -12.65
CA GLY A 217 21.13 23.61 -12.50
C GLY A 217 21.34 24.28 -13.87
N LEU A 218 21.24 25.60 -13.91
CA LEU A 218 21.60 26.39 -15.09
C LEU A 218 22.99 26.97 -14.94
N LEU A 219 23.93 26.54 -15.76
CA LEU A 219 25.24 27.17 -15.94
C LEU A 219 25.12 28.23 -17.04
N HIS A 220 25.05 29.48 -16.62
CA HIS A 220 24.90 30.60 -17.56
C HIS A 220 26.16 30.82 -18.38
N ILE A 221 26.01 31.27 -19.64
CA ILE A 221 27.14 31.46 -20.58
C ILE A 221 28.21 32.43 -20.07
N THR A 222 27.82 33.40 -19.24
CA THR A 222 28.75 34.37 -18.65
C THR A 222 29.69 33.73 -17.59
N ASP A 223 29.26 32.62 -16.99
CA ASP A 223 29.96 32.01 -15.88
C ASP A 223 30.76 30.76 -16.30
N MET A 224 30.70 30.42 -17.61
CA MET A 224 31.43 29.27 -18.15
C MET A 224 32.92 29.50 -18.35
N ALA A 225 33.30 30.72 -18.74
CA ALA A 225 34.72 31.04 -19.04
C ALA A 225 35.00 32.52 -18.85
N TRP A 226 36.28 32.85 -18.57
CA TRP A 226 36.78 34.20 -18.48
C TRP A 226 36.78 34.95 -19.83
N LYS A 227 36.65 34.22 -20.97
CA LYS A 227 36.55 34.77 -22.31
C LYS A 227 35.09 34.79 -22.72
N ARG A 228 34.75 35.75 -23.59
CA ARG A 228 33.41 35.83 -24.17
C ARG A 228 33.12 34.58 -25.01
N VAL A 229 32.22 33.75 -24.58
CA VAL A 229 31.73 32.57 -25.28
C VAL A 229 30.49 32.96 -26.08
N ARG A 230 30.40 32.52 -27.33
CA ARG A 230 29.24 32.81 -28.18
C ARG A 230 28.14 31.80 -28.03
N HIS A 231 28.53 30.53 -27.81
CA HIS A 231 27.59 29.44 -27.60
C HIS A 231 28.22 28.42 -26.60
N PRO A 232 27.45 27.87 -25.66
CA PRO A 232 27.94 26.91 -24.67
C PRO A 232 28.70 25.71 -25.23
N SER A 233 28.35 25.25 -26.45
CA SER A 233 29.05 24.14 -27.13
C SER A 233 30.52 24.40 -27.47
N GLU A 234 30.99 25.65 -27.36
CA GLU A 234 32.42 25.99 -27.53
C GLU A 234 33.26 25.55 -26.31
N VAL A 235 32.62 25.36 -25.15
CA VAL A 235 33.30 25.10 -23.87
C VAL A 235 32.93 23.76 -23.27
N VAL A 236 31.69 23.30 -23.44
CA VAL A 236 31.17 22.08 -22.83
C VAL A 236 30.37 21.25 -23.83
N GLU A 237 30.38 19.93 -23.63
CA GLU A 237 29.64 18.97 -24.46
C GLU A 237 28.53 18.29 -23.65
N VAL A 238 27.46 17.88 -24.33
CA VAL A 238 26.37 17.10 -23.70
C VAL A 238 26.91 15.76 -23.22
N GLY A 239 26.66 15.42 -21.95
CA GLY A 239 27.16 14.21 -21.30
C GLY A 239 28.51 14.41 -20.59
N GLN A 240 29.11 15.59 -20.65
CA GLN A 240 30.37 15.90 -19.96
C GLN A 240 30.14 16.10 -18.45
N GLU A 241 30.99 15.52 -17.63
CA GLU A 241 31.03 15.77 -16.18
C GLU A 241 31.83 17.05 -15.90
N LEU A 242 31.28 17.92 -15.08
CA LEU A 242 31.85 19.20 -14.69
C LEU A 242 31.74 19.40 -13.18
N ASP A 243 32.78 20.05 -12.61
CA ASP A 243 32.68 20.59 -11.25
C ASP A 243 32.06 22.00 -11.32
N VAL A 244 30.88 22.16 -10.77
CA VAL A 244 30.15 23.42 -10.77
C VAL A 244 29.99 23.96 -9.35
N ARG A 245 30.16 25.27 -9.21
CA ARG A 245 29.95 25.95 -7.93
C ARG A 245 28.57 26.60 -7.91
N VAL A 246 27.82 26.33 -6.84
CA VAL A 246 26.51 26.94 -6.63
C VAL A 246 26.70 28.43 -6.32
N LEU A 247 26.10 29.30 -7.10
CA LEU A 247 26.16 30.76 -6.94
C LEU A 247 24.89 31.29 -6.29
N LYS A 248 23.72 30.72 -6.61
CA LYS A 248 22.43 31.16 -6.07
C LYS A 248 21.37 30.07 -6.27
#